data_4d0d335ac9158b5bf86e70e1fc1f72d8
#
_entry.id   4d0d335ac9158b5bf86e70e1fc1f72d8
#
_cell.length_a   1.000
_cell.length_b   1.000
_cell.length_c   1.000
_cell.angle_alpha   90.00
_cell.angle_beta   90.00
_cell.angle_gamma   90.00
#
_symmetry.space_group_name_H-M   'P 1'
#
loop_
_entity.id
_entity.type
_entity.pdbx_description
1 polymer ?
#
loop_
_entity_poly.entity_id
_entity_poly.type
_entity_poly.pdbx_seq_one_letter_code
_entity_poly.pdbx_strand_id
1 'polypeptide(L)'
;VEYDWRQFDCGEASLNLFLKEHLRRQHDGKVLRGYVLRRGNVVLGYYTLSGSCFERMALPSKSGQKKIPYRNIPSVTLGRLAVDKSLQGEGWGSLLVTHAMKVVHQASQAVGIYGLFVEALNDKAHAFYLSLGFIPLVRENRRALFYPTQSIEKLFTASPTHPPVP
;
A
#
# COMPACT_ATOMS: atom_id res chain seq x y z
N VAL A 1 -20.15 -4.67 -12.36
CA VAL A 1 -19.75 -6.00 -11.85
C VAL A 1 -20.13 -6.10 -10.39
N GLU A 2 -20.91 -7.10 -10.08
CA GLU A 2 -21.27 -7.39 -8.71
C GLU A 2 -20.25 -8.37 -8.12
N TYR A 3 -19.49 -7.89 -7.13
CA TYR A 3 -18.49 -8.72 -6.46
C TYR A 3 -19.14 -9.55 -5.36
N ASP A 4 -18.64 -10.78 -5.18
CA ASP A 4 -19.05 -11.69 -4.12
C ASP A 4 -17.93 -11.78 -3.07
N TRP A 5 -18.17 -11.21 -1.89
CA TRP A 5 -17.27 -11.26 -0.74
C TRP A 5 -17.86 -11.99 0.47
N ARG A 6 -18.99 -12.69 0.29
CA ARG A 6 -19.69 -13.36 1.40
C ARG A 6 -18.83 -14.39 2.11
N GLN A 7 -18.00 -15.11 1.38
CA GLN A 7 -17.13 -16.17 1.90
C GLN A 7 -15.75 -15.65 2.32
N PHE A 8 -15.45 -14.37 2.12
CA PHE A 8 -14.13 -13.81 2.42
C PHE A 8 -13.81 -13.94 3.90
N ASP A 9 -12.67 -14.55 4.21
CA ASP A 9 -12.12 -14.66 5.55
C ASP A 9 -10.59 -14.63 5.50
N CYS A 10 -10.01 -13.53 5.96
CA CYS A 10 -8.55 -13.39 6.04
C CYS A 10 -7.97 -13.80 7.41
N GLY A 11 -8.83 -14.16 8.36
CA GLY A 11 -8.41 -14.49 9.73
C GLY A 11 -8.45 -13.32 10.70
N GLU A 12 -8.63 -12.09 10.21
CA GLU A 12 -8.76 -10.87 11.02
C GLU A 12 -10.18 -10.33 10.88
N ALA A 13 -10.96 -10.41 11.96
CA ALA A 13 -12.37 -10.03 11.94
C ALA A 13 -12.60 -8.59 11.50
N SER A 14 -11.74 -7.65 11.92
CA SER A 14 -11.85 -6.24 11.56
C SER A 14 -11.67 -6.00 10.07
N LEU A 15 -10.76 -6.73 9.43
CA LEU A 15 -10.50 -6.62 7.98
C LEU A 15 -11.62 -7.27 7.17
N ASN A 16 -12.17 -8.39 7.65
CA ASN A 16 -13.34 -9.03 7.04
C ASN A 16 -14.56 -8.10 7.10
N LEU A 17 -14.81 -7.52 8.26
CA LEU A 17 -15.92 -6.60 8.47
C LEU A 17 -15.81 -5.37 7.57
N PHE A 18 -14.61 -4.80 7.47
CA PHE A 18 -14.39 -3.62 6.66
C PHE A 18 -14.75 -3.88 5.18
N LEU A 19 -14.28 -4.98 4.63
CA LEU A 19 -14.60 -5.35 3.25
C LEU A 19 -16.12 -5.48 3.03
N LYS A 20 -16.79 -6.17 3.93
CA LYS A 20 -18.22 -6.49 3.79
C LYS A 20 -19.15 -5.31 4.05
N GLU A 21 -18.79 -4.42 4.99
CA GLU A 21 -19.70 -3.40 5.50
C GLU A 21 -19.30 -1.96 5.12
N HIS A 22 -18.03 -1.69 4.83
CA HIS A 22 -17.53 -0.31 4.74
C HIS A 22 -16.84 0.04 3.42
N LEU A 23 -16.16 -0.90 2.79
CA LEU A 23 -15.29 -0.61 1.65
C LEU A 23 -16.05 0.10 0.53
N ARG A 24 -17.17 -0.46 0.09
CA ARG A 24 -17.91 0.07 -1.06
C ARG A 24 -18.37 1.50 -0.84
N ARG A 25 -18.94 1.77 0.32
CA ARG A 25 -19.41 3.11 0.67
C ARG A 25 -18.28 4.14 0.68
N GLN A 26 -17.14 3.78 1.26
CA GLN A 26 -15.98 4.69 1.33
C GLN A 26 -15.31 4.87 -0.03
N HIS A 27 -15.28 3.83 -0.84
CA HIS A 27 -14.80 3.91 -2.22
C HIS A 27 -15.68 4.82 -3.07
N ASP A 28 -16.99 4.62 -3.02
CA ASP A 28 -17.96 5.45 -3.77
C ASP A 28 -17.95 6.89 -3.28
N GLY A 29 -17.80 7.10 -1.98
CA GLY A 29 -17.67 8.42 -1.35
C GLY A 29 -16.32 9.10 -1.55
N LYS A 30 -15.38 8.46 -2.24
CA LYS A 30 -14.02 8.98 -2.53
C LYS A 30 -13.18 9.27 -1.29
N VAL A 31 -13.53 8.66 -0.16
CA VAL A 31 -12.74 8.71 1.08
C VAL A 31 -11.46 7.91 0.91
N LEU A 32 -11.55 6.81 0.16
CA LEU A 32 -10.43 5.98 -0.24
C LEU A 32 -10.72 5.32 -1.60
N ARG A 33 -9.70 4.68 -2.16
CA ARG A 33 -9.88 3.78 -3.31
C ARG A 33 -9.62 2.35 -2.85
N GLY A 34 -10.59 1.48 -3.10
CA GLY A 34 -10.46 0.05 -2.85
C GLY A 34 -10.09 -0.69 -4.12
N TYR A 35 -9.22 -1.69 -3.99
CA TYR A 35 -8.79 -2.59 -5.05
C TYR A 35 -9.00 -4.01 -4.57
N VAL A 36 -9.50 -4.87 -5.45
CA VAL A 36 -9.80 -6.25 -5.09
C VAL A 36 -9.02 -7.24 -5.95
N LEU A 37 -8.56 -8.30 -5.31
CA LEU A 37 -8.08 -9.51 -5.98
C LEU A 37 -9.28 -10.45 -6.13
N ARG A 38 -9.57 -10.89 -7.34
CA ARG A 38 -10.76 -11.70 -7.61
C ARG A 38 -10.48 -12.90 -8.50
N ARG A 39 -11.29 -13.91 -8.33
CA ARG A 39 -11.42 -15.02 -9.27
C ARG A 39 -12.86 -15.05 -9.75
N GLY A 40 -13.11 -14.75 -11.03
CA GLY A 40 -14.47 -14.46 -11.47
C GLY A 40 -15.00 -13.23 -10.75
N ASN A 41 -16.10 -13.36 -10.02
CA ASN A 41 -16.65 -12.29 -9.17
C ASN A 41 -16.33 -12.48 -7.67
N VAL A 42 -15.67 -13.60 -7.30
CA VAL A 42 -15.34 -13.91 -5.91
C VAL A 42 -14.12 -13.12 -5.46
N VAL A 43 -14.27 -12.33 -4.40
CA VAL A 43 -13.19 -11.53 -3.83
C VAL A 43 -12.32 -12.40 -2.93
N LEU A 44 -11.03 -12.44 -3.20
CA LEU A 44 -10.04 -13.23 -2.47
C LEU A 44 -8.96 -12.38 -1.80
N GLY A 45 -8.98 -11.09 -2.01
CA GLY A 45 -8.06 -10.15 -1.37
C GLY A 45 -8.47 -8.73 -1.67
N TYR A 46 -7.95 -7.79 -0.90
CA TYR A 46 -8.17 -6.37 -1.16
C TYR A 46 -7.12 -5.51 -0.49
N TYR A 47 -7.01 -4.28 -0.96
CA TYR A 47 -6.29 -3.22 -0.25
C TYR A 47 -6.95 -1.87 -0.54
N THR A 48 -6.61 -0.88 0.27
CA THR A 48 -7.15 0.48 0.14
C THR A 48 -6.03 1.50 0.09
N LEU A 49 -6.23 2.55 -0.72
CA LEU A 49 -5.33 3.69 -0.81
C LEU A 49 -6.10 4.98 -0.52
N SER A 50 -5.46 5.89 0.19
CA SER A 50 -5.96 7.24 0.42
C SER A 50 -4.82 8.25 0.44
N GLY A 51 -5.12 9.51 0.12
CA GLY A 51 -4.17 10.61 0.27
C GLY A 51 -3.92 10.88 1.75
N SER A 52 -2.68 11.17 2.10
CA SER A 52 -2.28 11.41 3.49
C SER A 52 -1.03 12.28 3.57
N CYS A 53 -0.60 12.55 4.78
CA CYS A 53 0.70 13.15 5.06
C CYS A 53 1.27 12.54 6.35
N PHE A 54 2.59 12.62 6.51
CA PHE A 54 3.25 12.32 7.76
C PHE A 54 4.28 13.40 8.08
N GLU A 55 4.71 13.50 9.32
CA GLU A 55 5.63 14.53 9.73
C GLU A 55 7.05 14.26 9.19
N ARG A 56 7.68 15.31 8.65
CA ARG A 56 9.06 15.26 8.17
C ARG A 56 10.02 14.70 9.22
N MET A 57 9.81 15.05 10.47
CA MET A 57 10.64 14.59 11.58
C MET A 57 10.53 13.10 11.88
N ALA A 58 9.55 12.40 11.31
CA ALA A 58 9.44 10.95 11.39
C ALA A 58 10.43 10.23 10.46
N LEU A 59 11.01 10.94 9.47
CA LEU A 59 12.05 10.36 8.61
C LEU A 59 13.29 10.01 9.45
N PRO A 60 13.87 8.81 9.24
CA PRO A 60 15.01 8.35 10.03
C PRO A 60 16.30 9.10 9.78
N SER A 61 16.43 9.77 8.65
CA SER A 61 17.64 10.47 8.22
C SER A 61 17.47 11.98 8.30
N LYS A 62 18.40 12.66 8.98
CA LYS A 62 18.43 14.14 8.99
C LYS A 62 18.68 14.72 7.60
N SER A 63 19.46 14.03 6.75
CA SER A 63 19.68 14.49 5.38
C SER A 63 18.41 14.36 4.55
N GLY A 64 17.61 13.31 4.75
CA GLY A 64 16.30 13.16 4.15
C GLY A 64 15.33 14.26 4.59
N GLN A 65 15.32 14.59 5.89
CA GLN A 65 14.52 15.68 6.43
C GLN A 65 14.86 17.03 5.81
N LYS A 66 16.15 17.33 5.58
CA LYS A 66 16.61 18.59 5.01
C LYS A 66 16.21 18.80 3.54
N LYS A 67 15.95 17.71 2.80
CA LYS A 67 15.53 17.80 1.40
C LYS A 67 14.10 18.26 1.24
N ILE A 68 13.32 18.27 2.30
CA ILE A 68 11.89 18.57 2.27
C ILE A 68 11.64 19.86 3.01
N PRO A 69 11.16 20.92 2.33
CA PRO A 69 10.97 22.23 2.94
C PRO A 69 9.71 22.34 3.80
N TYR A 70 8.87 21.30 3.82
CA TYR A 70 7.59 21.33 4.51
C TYR A 70 7.61 20.45 5.76
N ARG A 71 6.81 20.83 6.76
CA ARG A 71 6.62 20.04 7.98
C ARG A 71 5.92 18.72 7.70
N ASN A 72 4.89 18.74 6.86
CA ASN A 72 4.12 17.59 6.47
C ASN A 72 4.55 17.08 5.11
N ILE A 73 4.74 15.79 4.99
CA ILE A 73 5.20 15.12 3.77
C ILE A 73 3.99 14.53 3.06
N PRO A 74 3.77 14.89 1.77
CA PRO A 74 2.68 14.30 0.99
C PRO A 74 2.93 12.81 0.77
N SER A 75 1.93 12.01 1.04
CA SER A 75 2.03 10.55 0.92
C SER A 75 0.71 9.94 0.48
N VAL A 76 0.77 8.67 0.12
CA VAL A 76 -0.40 7.80 -0.03
C VAL A 76 -0.34 6.76 1.08
N THR A 77 -1.46 6.55 1.74
CA THR A 77 -1.57 5.53 2.78
C THR A 77 -2.19 4.26 2.21
N LEU A 78 -1.48 3.14 2.39
CA LEU A 78 -2.04 1.81 2.28
C LEU A 78 -2.77 1.53 3.60
N GLY A 79 -4.09 1.69 3.59
CA GLY A 79 -4.87 1.67 4.82
C GLY A 79 -5.15 0.26 5.33
N ARG A 80 -5.46 -0.65 4.41
CA ARG A 80 -5.77 -2.05 4.71
C ARG A 80 -5.25 -2.93 3.60
N LEU A 81 -4.82 -4.13 3.97
CA LEU A 81 -4.40 -5.17 3.04
C LEU A 81 -4.79 -6.52 3.64
N ALA A 82 -5.52 -7.32 2.89
CA ALA A 82 -5.96 -8.62 3.37
C ALA A 82 -6.05 -9.62 2.21
N VAL A 83 -5.72 -10.88 2.51
CA VAL A 83 -5.81 -12.00 1.58
C VAL A 83 -6.60 -13.12 2.27
N ASP A 84 -7.54 -13.72 1.54
CA ASP A 84 -8.32 -14.86 2.04
C ASP A 84 -7.40 -15.99 2.51
N LYS A 85 -7.82 -16.71 3.55
CA LYS A 85 -7.05 -17.82 4.11
C LYS A 85 -6.63 -18.85 3.07
N SER A 86 -7.47 -19.11 2.07
CA SER A 86 -7.20 -20.07 1.01
C SER A 86 -5.98 -19.71 0.14
N LEU A 87 -5.56 -18.45 0.13
CA LEU A 87 -4.46 -17.96 -0.69
C LEU A 87 -3.25 -17.47 0.13
N GLN A 88 -3.32 -17.51 1.46
CA GLN A 88 -2.21 -17.05 2.30
C GLN A 88 -0.99 -17.97 2.15
N GLY A 89 0.21 -17.37 2.27
CA GLY A 89 1.46 -18.10 2.15
C GLY A 89 1.94 -18.35 0.71
N GLU A 90 1.24 -17.83 -0.30
CA GLU A 90 1.53 -18.04 -1.73
C GLU A 90 2.05 -16.79 -2.45
N GLY A 91 2.32 -15.71 -1.72
CA GLY A 91 2.86 -14.47 -2.30
C GLY A 91 1.82 -13.46 -2.79
N TRP A 92 0.53 -13.70 -2.57
CA TRP A 92 -0.53 -12.79 -3.04
C TRP A 92 -0.53 -11.45 -2.31
N GLY A 93 -0.15 -11.42 -1.03
CA GLY A 93 0.03 -10.18 -0.29
C GLY A 93 1.11 -9.30 -0.91
N SER A 94 2.24 -9.88 -1.27
CA SER A 94 3.33 -9.16 -1.98
C SER A 94 2.88 -8.65 -3.35
N LEU A 95 2.07 -9.42 -4.07
CA LEU A 95 1.49 -9.00 -5.34
C LEU A 95 0.60 -7.77 -5.17
N LEU A 96 -0.24 -7.77 -4.13
CA LEU A 96 -1.13 -6.63 -3.84
C LEU A 96 -0.32 -5.37 -3.49
N VAL A 97 0.75 -5.49 -2.70
CA VAL A 97 1.64 -4.36 -2.39
C VAL A 97 2.32 -3.85 -3.66
N THR A 98 2.80 -4.73 -4.53
CA THR A 98 3.40 -4.33 -5.81
C THR A 98 2.39 -3.60 -6.69
N HIS A 99 1.16 -4.04 -6.72
CA HIS A 99 0.09 -3.35 -7.44
C HIS A 99 -0.18 -1.96 -6.83
N ALA A 100 -0.21 -1.84 -5.51
CA ALA A 100 -0.34 -0.55 -4.83
C ALA A 100 0.82 0.39 -5.19
N MET A 101 2.04 -0.11 -5.22
CA MET A 101 3.22 0.65 -5.65
C MET A 101 3.09 1.15 -7.09
N LYS A 102 2.58 0.32 -7.99
CA LYS A 102 2.31 0.72 -9.38
C LYS A 102 1.31 1.87 -9.46
N VAL A 103 0.23 1.79 -8.68
CA VAL A 103 -0.77 2.87 -8.62
C VAL A 103 -0.15 4.16 -8.08
N VAL A 104 0.65 4.07 -7.02
CA VAL A 104 1.37 5.23 -6.45
C VAL A 104 2.32 5.84 -7.47
N HIS A 105 3.07 5.02 -8.21
CA HIS A 105 3.96 5.49 -9.26
C HIS A 105 3.18 6.27 -10.33
N GLN A 106 2.07 5.75 -10.80
CA GLN A 106 1.21 6.42 -11.78
C GLN A 106 0.66 7.74 -11.23
N ALA A 107 0.16 7.75 -10.01
CA ALA A 107 -0.37 8.95 -9.35
C ALA A 107 0.70 10.02 -9.13
N SER A 108 1.94 9.61 -8.85
CA SER A 108 3.06 10.52 -8.64
C SER A 108 3.48 11.28 -9.89
N GLN A 109 3.04 10.85 -11.06
CA GLN A 109 3.25 11.60 -12.31
C GLN A 109 2.34 12.84 -12.41
N ALA A 110 1.25 12.86 -11.65
CA ALA A 110 0.26 13.94 -11.70
C ALA A 110 0.29 14.82 -10.45
N VAL A 111 0.63 14.27 -9.31
CA VAL A 111 0.70 15.00 -8.03
C VAL A 111 1.93 14.59 -7.24
N GLY A 112 2.44 15.51 -6.41
CA GLY A 112 3.59 15.21 -5.55
C GLY A 112 3.23 14.17 -4.49
N ILE A 113 3.92 13.03 -4.54
CA ILE A 113 3.82 11.94 -3.58
C ILE A 113 5.24 11.52 -3.21
N TYR A 114 5.61 11.72 -1.95
CA TYR A 114 6.94 11.38 -1.47
C TYR A 114 7.11 9.88 -1.22
N GLY A 115 6.05 9.22 -0.79
CA GLY A 115 6.11 7.78 -0.53
C GLY A 115 4.78 7.15 -0.22
N LEU A 116 4.81 5.82 -0.15
CA LEU A 116 3.71 4.98 0.30
C LEU A 116 3.88 4.71 1.79
N PHE A 117 2.93 5.18 2.57
CA PHE A 117 2.89 5.01 4.01
C PHE A 117 2.01 3.81 4.38
N VAL A 118 2.42 3.06 5.39
CA VAL A 118 1.63 1.98 5.96
C VAL A 118 1.78 1.98 7.48
N GLU A 119 0.70 1.65 8.16
CA GLU A 119 0.69 1.35 9.58
C GLU A 119 0.33 -0.13 9.73
N ALA A 120 1.29 -0.93 10.15
CA ALA A 120 1.09 -2.37 10.27
C ALA A 120 0.12 -2.70 11.40
N LEU A 121 -0.80 -3.61 11.14
CA LEU A 121 -1.84 -4.01 12.09
C LEU A 121 -1.25 -4.68 13.34
N ASN A 122 -0.19 -5.46 13.16
CA ASN A 122 0.46 -6.26 14.20
C ASN A 122 1.93 -6.55 13.83
N ASP A 123 2.64 -7.27 14.67
CA ASP A 123 4.05 -7.58 14.45
C ASP A 123 4.28 -8.45 13.21
N LYS A 124 3.37 -9.35 12.90
CA LYS A 124 3.44 -10.18 11.68
C LYS A 124 3.35 -9.32 10.42
N ALA A 125 2.41 -8.39 10.38
CA ALA A 125 2.28 -7.44 9.28
C ALA A 125 3.50 -6.52 9.19
N HIS A 126 4.02 -6.05 10.33
CA HIS A 126 5.23 -5.23 10.38
C HIS A 126 6.42 -5.96 9.75
N ALA A 127 6.66 -7.23 10.15
CA ALA A 127 7.71 -8.05 9.57
C ALA A 127 7.52 -8.26 8.07
N PHE A 128 6.30 -8.44 7.61
CA PHE A 128 5.96 -8.57 6.20
C PHE A 128 6.38 -7.32 5.40
N TYR A 129 6.02 -6.13 5.87
CA TYR A 129 6.40 -4.89 5.18
C TYR A 129 7.92 -4.65 5.23
N LEU A 130 8.57 -4.95 6.33
CA LEU A 130 10.05 -4.89 6.40
C LEU A 130 10.70 -5.80 5.36
N SER A 131 10.18 -7.02 5.18
CA SER A 131 10.71 -7.97 4.19
C SER A 131 10.58 -7.46 2.75
N LEU A 132 9.63 -6.57 2.48
CA LEU A 132 9.44 -5.95 1.17
C LEU A 132 10.30 -4.70 0.96
N GLY A 133 11.06 -4.27 1.96
CA GLY A 133 11.94 -3.11 1.87
C GLY A 133 11.35 -1.81 2.39
N PHE A 134 10.19 -1.84 3.04
CA PHE A 134 9.65 -0.67 3.72
C PHE A 134 10.58 -0.23 4.84
N ILE A 135 10.68 1.07 5.04
CA ILE A 135 11.56 1.70 6.02
C ILE A 135 10.74 2.09 7.25
N PRO A 136 11.14 1.66 8.46
CA PRO A 136 10.46 2.09 9.67
C PRO A 136 10.57 3.61 9.86
N LEU A 137 9.44 4.24 10.17
CA LEU A 137 9.43 5.62 10.62
C LEU A 137 9.81 5.68 12.10
N VAL A 138 10.50 6.76 12.48
CA VAL A 138 10.86 6.99 13.88
C VAL A 138 9.75 7.77 14.57
N ARG A 139 9.75 7.75 15.89
CA ARG A 139 8.76 8.32 16.82
C ARG A 139 7.59 7.40 17.14
N GLU A 140 6.52 7.97 17.60
CA GLU A 140 5.44 7.42 18.44
C GLU A 140 4.84 6.09 17.99
N ASN A 141 4.78 5.81 16.70
CA ASN A 141 4.18 4.59 16.21
C ASN A 141 5.24 3.61 15.69
N ARG A 142 5.51 2.57 16.46
CA ARG A 142 6.47 1.52 16.12
C ARG A 142 6.12 0.72 14.89
N ARG A 143 4.86 0.79 14.42
CA ARG A 143 4.35 0.02 13.28
C ARG A 143 4.19 0.86 12.02
N ALA A 144 4.58 2.12 12.07
CA ALA A 144 4.56 3.01 10.92
C ALA A 144 5.80 2.79 10.05
N LEU A 145 5.57 2.57 8.76
CA LEU A 145 6.61 2.34 7.77
C LEU A 145 6.28 3.12 6.50
N PHE A 146 7.28 3.35 5.66
CA PHE A 146 7.06 3.95 4.35
C PHE A 146 7.98 3.36 3.29
N TYR A 147 7.57 3.50 2.04
CA TYR A 147 8.38 3.15 0.88
C TYR A 147 8.52 4.39 -0.01
N PRO A 148 9.73 4.93 -0.21
CA PRO A 148 9.91 6.17 -0.98
C PRO A 148 9.47 6.01 -2.44
N THR A 149 8.78 7.01 -2.97
CA THR A 149 8.35 7.02 -4.38
C THR A 149 9.55 6.90 -5.33
N GLN A 150 10.68 7.52 -5.01
CA GLN A 150 11.91 7.39 -5.81
C GLN A 150 12.38 5.93 -5.91
N SER A 151 12.22 5.15 -4.84
CA SER A 151 12.54 3.72 -4.84
C SER A 151 11.51 2.93 -5.65
N ILE A 152 10.24 3.31 -5.61
CA ILE A 152 9.19 2.72 -6.44
C ILE A 152 9.49 2.94 -7.92
N GLU A 153 9.90 4.14 -8.30
CA GLU A 153 10.27 4.46 -9.69
C GLU A 153 11.34 3.52 -10.23
N LYS A 154 12.35 3.20 -9.42
CA LYS A 154 13.41 2.28 -9.83
C LYS A 154 12.89 0.88 -10.13
N LEU A 155 11.81 0.44 -9.47
CA LEU A 155 11.20 -0.86 -9.73
C LEU A 155 10.48 -0.92 -11.07
N PHE A 156 9.88 0.21 -11.52
CA PHE A 156 9.02 0.25 -12.70
C PHE A 156 9.68 0.90 -13.93
N THR A 157 10.78 1.63 -13.77
CA THR A 157 11.54 2.27 -14.87
C THR A 157 12.77 1.46 -15.29
N ALA A 158 13.22 0.48 -14.53
CA ALA A 158 14.22 -0.48 -14.91
C ALA A 158 13.64 -1.47 -15.93
N SER A 159 13.19 -0.96 -17.09
CA SER A 159 12.85 -1.82 -18.22
C SER A 159 14.13 -2.48 -18.71
N PRO A 160 14.10 -3.80 -18.99
CA PRO A 160 15.20 -4.39 -19.74
C PRO A 160 15.31 -3.61 -21.05
N THR A 161 16.47 -2.99 -21.27
CA THR A 161 16.81 -2.44 -22.59
C THR A 161 16.74 -3.59 -23.58
N HIS A 162 15.68 -3.64 -24.37
CA HIS A 162 15.70 -4.45 -25.57
C HIS A 162 16.84 -3.92 -26.42
N PRO A 163 17.82 -4.75 -26.80
CA PRO A 163 18.78 -4.32 -27.76
C PRO A 163 18.01 -3.91 -29.02
N PRO A 164 18.46 -2.84 -29.72
CA PRO A 164 17.79 -2.44 -30.94
C PRO A 164 17.80 -3.62 -31.89
N VAL A 165 16.61 -3.98 -32.34
CA VAL A 165 16.47 -5.00 -33.38
C VAL A 165 17.15 -4.42 -34.66
N PRO A 166 18.09 -5.15 -35.29
CA PRO A 166 18.76 -4.66 -36.48
C PRO A 166 17.81 -4.46 -37.64
#